data_792d43dd7e4b86f6504f9e15b5a462eb
#
_entry.id   792d43dd7e4b86f6504f9e15b5a462eb
#
_cell.length_a   1.000
_cell.length_b   1.000
_cell.length_c   1.000
_cell.angle_alpha   90.00
_cell.angle_beta   90.00
_cell.angle_gamma   90.00
#
_symmetry.space_group_name_H-M   'P 1'
#
loop_
_entity.id
_entity.type
_entity.pdbx_description
1 polymer ?
#
loop_
_entity_poly.entity_id
_entity_poly.type
_entity_poly.pdbx_seq_one_letter_code
_entity_poly.pdbx_strand_id
1 'polypeptide(L)'
;MLAYTATLYNGPIDLTDAAITQGSYTTAEPASFGTHAGGGAVDLSVMAPGTYEILYEEIDPVIRALRLAGFAAWFRDFNALYEGSPAHIHAIAIGDRELSLAAREQLAGPHGYFWGYNGLPVDGIPPAWDPHGGPVICLWMLDMGYPNKTATPAP
;
A
#
# COMPACT_ATOMS: atom_id res chain seq x y z
N MET A 1 6.26 -8.67 -9.17
CA MET A 1 6.15 -7.21 -8.92
C MET A 1 7.22 -6.76 -7.93
N LEU A 2 7.37 -7.33 -6.72
CA LEU A 2 8.41 -6.90 -5.75
C LEU A 2 9.83 -6.90 -6.33
N ALA A 3 10.23 -7.96 -7.04
CA ALA A 3 11.54 -8.00 -7.71
C ALA A 3 11.75 -6.85 -8.70
N TYR A 4 10.69 -6.39 -9.37
CA TYR A 4 10.75 -5.22 -10.23
C TYR A 4 10.82 -3.93 -9.42
N THR A 5 10.07 -3.82 -8.32
CA THR A 5 10.19 -2.69 -7.38
C THR A 5 11.64 -2.52 -6.92
N ALA A 6 12.32 -3.62 -6.57
CA ALA A 6 13.73 -3.59 -6.16
C ALA A 6 14.69 -3.08 -7.25
N THR A 7 14.30 -3.11 -8.53
CA THR A 7 15.09 -2.50 -9.61
C THR A 7 14.84 -0.99 -9.76
N LEU A 8 13.75 -0.49 -9.20
CA LEU A 8 13.34 0.92 -9.26
C LEU A 8 13.75 1.71 -8.01
N TYR A 9 14.11 1.01 -6.95
CA TYR A 9 14.53 1.59 -5.68
C TYR A 9 16.00 1.25 -5.40
N ASN A 10 16.79 2.25 -5.03
CA ASN A 10 18.22 2.10 -4.77
C ASN A 10 18.61 2.66 -3.39
N GLY A 11 17.77 2.42 -2.40
CA GLY A 11 17.99 2.82 -1.01
C GLY A 11 18.31 1.64 -0.09
N PRO A 12 18.40 1.90 1.22
CA PRO A 12 18.81 0.92 2.22
C PRO A 12 17.73 -0.09 2.62
N ILE A 13 16.45 0.15 2.29
CA ILE A 13 15.37 -0.78 2.63
C ILE A 13 15.45 -1.99 1.71
N ASP A 14 15.55 -3.16 2.30
CA ASP A 14 15.53 -4.42 1.55
C ASP A 14 14.10 -4.72 1.07
N LEU A 15 13.87 -4.70 -0.25
CA LEU A 15 12.58 -5.01 -0.87
C LEU A 15 12.49 -6.48 -1.33
N THR A 16 13.28 -7.34 -0.74
CA THR A 16 13.19 -8.80 -0.90
C THR A 16 12.18 -9.38 0.10
N ASP A 17 12.05 -10.70 0.10
CA ASP A 17 11.16 -11.42 1.01
C ASP A 17 11.44 -11.11 2.50
N ALA A 18 12.67 -10.69 2.85
CA ALA A 18 13.05 -10.34 4.22
C ALA A 18 12.35 -9.06 4.74
N ALA A 19 11.90 -8.18 3.85
CA ALA A 19 11.16 -6.98 4.23
C ALA A 19 9.68 -7.26 4.48
N ILE A 20 9.14 -8.39 4.04
CA ILE A 20 7.72 -8.72 4.18
C ILE A 20 7.43 -9.04 5.66
N THR A 21 6.69 -8.18 6.31
CA THR A 21 6.23 -8.37 7.70
C THR A 21 4.89 -9.09 7.77
N GLN A 22 4.05 -8.91 6.74
CA GLN A 22 2.81 -9.65 6.56
C GLN A 22 2.59 -9.94 5.07
N GLY A 23 2.31 -11.20 4.75
CA GLY A 23 2.01 -11.65 3.37
C GLY A 23 0.52 -11.80 3.11
N SER A 24 0.22 -12.26 1.90
CA SER A 24 -1.13 -12.62 1.45
C SER A 24 -1.65 -13.91 2.12
N TYR A 25 -2.95 -14.19 1.95
CA TYR A 25 -3.64 -15.39 2.45
C TYR A 25 -3.58 -15.58 3.97
N THR A 26 -3.55 -14.47 4.71
CA THR A 26 -3.61 -14.49 6.18
C THR A 26 -4.84 -13.76 6.70
N THR A 27 -5.48 -14.34 7.71
CA THR A 27 -6.58 -13.75 8.46
C THR A 27 -6.23 -13.65 9.95
N ALA A 28 -4.96 -13.90 10.29
CA ALA A 28 -4.50 -13.97 11.69
C ALA A 28 -4.50 -12.61 12.38
N GLU A 29 -4.33 -11.53 11.61
CA GLU A 29 -4.24 -10.17 12.15
C GLU A 29 -5.56 -9.42 11.93
N PRO A 30 -6.36 -9.19 12.98
CA PRO A 30 -7.61 -8.43 12.87
C PRO A 30 -7.41 -7.02 12.29
N ALA A 31 -6.27 -6.41 12.58
CA ALA A 31 -5.88 -5.09 12.09
C ALA A 31 -5.62 -5.01 10.58
N SER A 32 -5.55 -6.15 9.90
CA SER A 32 -5.49 -6.20 8.42
C SER A 32 -6.84 -5.91 7.78
N PHE A 33 -7.92 -5.82 8.56
CA PHE A 33 -9.28 -5.53 8.10
C PHE A 33 -9.71 -6.39 6.90
N GLY A 34 -9.14 -7.59 6.79
CA GLY A 34 -9.41 -8.55 5.73
C GLY A 34 -8.68 -8.28 4.40
N THR A 35 -7.82 -7.29 4.31
CA THR A 35 -7.09 -6.98 3.06
C THR A 35 -6.16 -8.11 2.65
N HIS A 36 -5.49 -8.74 3.61
CA HIS A 36 -4.58 -9.86 3.40
C HIS A 36 -5.26 -11.24 3.29
N ALA A 37 -6.60 -11.31 3.39
CA ALA A 37 -7.31 -12.59 3.32
C ALA A 37 -7.26 -13.25 1.93
N GLY A 38 -6.99 -12.48 0.89
CA GLY A 38 -6.75 -12.95 -0.47
C GLY A 38 -5.30 -12.81 -0.90
N GLY A 39 -5.05 -12.92 -2.21
CA GLY A 39 -3.75 -12.66 -2.83
C GLY A 39 -3.42 -11.16 -2.92
N GLY A 40 -2.20 -10.85 -3.34
CA GLY A 40 -1.77 -9.53 -3.80
C GLY A 40 -1.50 -8.47 -2.73
N ALA A 41 -1.85 -8.68 -1.46
CA ALA A 41 -1.56 -7.72 -0.38
C ALA A 41 -0.33 -8.12 0.43
N VAL A 42 0.54 -7.14 0.70
CA VAL A 42 1.75 -7.32 1.52
C VAL A 42 2.00 -6.08 2.37
N ASP A 43 2.56 -6.29 3.55
CA ASP A 43 3.13 -5.24 4.39
C ASP A 43 4.65 -5.36 4.40
N LEU A 44 5.31 -4.22 4.22
CA LEU A 44 6.76 -4.13 4.11
C LEU A 44 7.33 -3.31 5.27
N SER A 45 8.41 -3.82 5.87
CA SER A 45 9.16 -3.07 6.86
C SER A 45 9.75 -1.80 6.25
N VAL A 46 9.73 -0.71 7.03
CA VAL A 46 10.38 0.57 6.71
C VAL A 46 11.55 0.85 7.66
N MET A 47 12.00 -0.18 8.37
CA MET A 47 13.08 -0.06 9.36
C MET A 47 14.44 -0.35 8.72
N ALA A 48 15.47 0.30 9.23
CA ALA A 48 16.84 -0.05 8.88
C ALA A 48 17.12 -1.52 9.25
N PRO A 49 17.79 -2.30 8.38
CA PRO A 49 18.04 -3.71 8.60
C PRO A 49 18.68 -4.00 9.96
N GLY A 50 18.08 -4.89 10.74
CA GLY A 50 18.56 -5.28 12.07
C GLY A 50 18.35 -4.26 13.18
N THR A 51 17.56 -3.22 12.95
CA THR A 51 17.22 -2.18 13.95
C THR A 51 15.72 -1.98 14.07
N TYR A 52 15.31 -1.07 14.98
CA TYR A 52 13.94 -0.55 15.07
C TYR A 52 13.84 0.91 14.60
N GLU A 53 14.88 1.40 13.92
CA GLU A 53 14.92 2.76 13.40
C GLU A 53 14.12 2.86 12.11
N ILE A 54 13.08 3.71 12.09
CA ILE A 54 12.26 3.95 10.90
C ILE A 54 13.03 4.91 9.97
N LEU A 55 13.18 4.53 8.72
CA LEU A 55 13.83 5.32 7.67
C LEU A 55 12.79 6.22 6.97
N TYR A 56 12.36 7.28 7.67
CA TYR A 56 11.31 8.18 7.17
C TYR A 56 11.65 8.81 5.81
N GLU A 57 12.91 9.10 5.54
CA GLU A 57 13.41 9.66 4.28
C GLU A 57 13.28 8.70 3.09
N GLU A 58 13.15 7.40 3.37
CA GLU A 58 13.03 6.36 2.34
C GLU A 58 11.58 6.01 2.00
N ILE A 59 10.61 6.49 2.77
CA ILE A 59 9.20 6.15 2.60
C ILE A 59 8.69 6.59 1.23
N ASP A 60 8.86 7.86 0.86
CA ASP A 60 8.42 8.37 -0.44
C ASP A 60 9.13 7.67 -1.62
N PRO A 61 10.46 7.48 -1.62
CA PRO A 61 11.15 6.70 -2.63
C PRO A 61 10.61 5.27 -2.81
N VAL A 62 10.36 4.55 -1.71
CA VAL A 62 9.82 3.18 -1.75
C VAL A 62 8.39 3.16 -2.27
N ILE A 63 7.51 4.04 -1.77
CA ILE A 63 6.13 4.16 -2.24
C ILE A 63 6.10 4.45 -3.74
N ARG A 64 6.93 5.38 -4.20
CA ARG A 64 7.04 5.70 -5.63
C ARG A 64 7.47 4.48 -6.45
N ALA A 65 8.47 3.73 -6.00
CA ALA A 65 8.95 2.53 -6.70
C ALA A 65 7.86 1.44 -6.76
N LEU A 66 7.15 1.21 -5.65
CA LEU A 66 6.02 0.28 -5.59
C LEU A 66 4.91 0.68 -6.58
N ARG A 67 4.54 1.96 -6.62
CA ARG A 67 3.49 2.45 -7.52
C ARG A 67 3.88 2.33 -8.99
N LEU A 68 5.12 2.63 -9.33
CA LEU A 68 5.66 2.41 -10.68
C LEU A 68 5.70 0.93 -11.07
N ALA A 69 5.90 0.04 -10.10
CA ALA A 69 5.86 -1.40 -10.32
C ALA A 69 4.44 -1.98 -10.40
N GLY A 70 3.40 -1.15 -10.18
CA GLY A 70 2.00 -1.54 -10.30
C GLY A 70 1.31 -1.91 -8.99
N PHE A 71 1.87 -1.50 -7.85
CA PHE A 71 1.16 -1.58 -6.57
C PHE A 71 0.39 -0.28 -6.27
N ALA A 72 -0.71 -0.39 -5.58
CA ALA A 72 -1.17 0.67 -4.69
C ALA A 72 -0.39 0.54 -3.39
N ALA A 73 0.18 1.63 -2.90
CA ALA A 73 1.03 1.58 -1.70
C ALA A 73 0.81 2.81 -0.83
N TRP A 74 0.80 2.60 0.49
CA TRP A 74 0.59 3.65 1.49
C TRP A 74 1.47 3.39 2.71
N PHE A 75 2.00 4.43 3.29
CA PHE A 75 2.66 4.36 4.58
C PHE A 75 1.62 4.35 5.70
N ARG A 76 1.80 3.45 6.65
CA ARG A 76 1.08 3.36 7.91
C ARG A 76 2.09 3.64 9.02
N ASP A 77 2.02 4.82 9.61
CA ASP A 77 2.94 5.19 10.67
C ASP A 77 2.65 4.44 11.97
N PHE A 78 3.54 4.54 12.93
CA PHE A 78 3.35 3.96 14.26
C PHE A 78 2.06 4.49 14.90
N ASN A 79 1.24 3.61 15.45
CA ASN A 79 -0.09 3.90 15.99
C ASN A 79 -1.13 4.40 14.95
N ALA A 80 -0.86 4.35 13.65
CA ALA A 80 -1.80 4.87 12.65
C ALA A 80 -3.09 4.05 12.53
N LEU A 81 -3.05 2.77 12.80
CA LEU A 81 -4.21 1.87 12.70
C LEU A 81 -4.83 1.56 14.07
N TYR A 82 -4.01 1.36 15.09
CA TYR A 82 -4.40 1.12 16.48
C TYR A 82 -3.20 1.38 17.38
N GLU A 83 -3.41 1.48 18.70
CA GLU A 83 -2.34 1.67 19.67
C GLU A 83 -1.35 0.49 19.63
N GLY A 84 -0.08 0.77 19.34
CA GLY A 84 0.98 -0.23 19.15
C GLY A 84 1.11 -0.78 17.74
N SER A 85 0.30 -0.33 16.77
CA SER A 85 0.50 -0.76 15.38
C SER A 85 1.89 -0.35 14.86
N PRO A 86 2.67 -1.28 14.27
CA PRO A 86 4.01 -0.97 13.78
C PRO A 86 3.96 -0.10 12.52
N ALA A 87 5.00 0.70 12.32
CA ALA A 87 5.18 1.43 11.07
C ALA A 87 5.52 0.46 9.93
N HIS A 88 4.81 0.56 8.80
CA HIS A 88 5.00 -0.28 7.62
C HIS A 88 4.47 0.40 6.35
N ILE A 89 4.85 -0.10 5.19
CA ILE A 89 4.18 0.22 3.94
C ILE A 89 3.23 -0.93 3.62
N HIS A 90 1.93 -0.62 3.57
CA HIS A 90 0.89 -1.51 3.06
C HIS A 90 0.83 -1.38 1.55
N ALA A 91 0.92 -2.50 0.81
CA ALA A 91 0.91 -2.50 -0.65
C ALA A 91 -0.02 -3.59 -1.20
N ILE A 92 -0.79 -3.22 -2.25
CA ILE A 92 -1.73 -4.11 -2.94
C ILE A 92 -1.35 -4.17 -4.42
N ALA A 93 -1.10 -5.36 -4.94
CA ALA A 93 -0.80 -5.61 -6.34
C ALA A 93 -2.05 -5.35 -7.20
N ILE A 94 -2.03 -4.26 -7.99
CA ILE A 94 -3.15 -3.90 -8.87
C ILE A 94 -3.29 -4.97 -9.95
N GLY A 95 -4.51 -5.48 -10.14
CA GLY A 95 -4.80 -6.49 -11.15
C GLY A 95 -4.62 -7.94 -10.70
N ASP A 96 -4.20 -8.18 -9.47
CA ASP A 96 -4.22 -9.54 -8.92
C ASP A 96 -5.67 -10.06 -8.89
N ARG A 97 -5.86 -11.30 -9.35
CA ARG A 97 -7.20 -11.90 -9.49
C ARG A 97 -7.76 -12.44 -8.17
N GLU A 98 -6.90 -12.65 -7.21
CA GLU A 98 -7.22 -13.28 -5.93
C GLU A 98 -7.33 -12.26 -4.79
N LEU A 99 -7.38 -10.95 -5.13
CA LEU A 99 -7.62 -9.89 -4.15
C LEU A 99 -8.88 -10.17 -3.32
N SER A 100 -8.76 -9.99 -2.01
CA SER A 100 -9.93 -9.98 -1.11
C SER A 100 -10.88 -8.83 -1.48
N LEU A 101 -12.12 -8.90 -0.98
CA LEU A 101 -13.07 -7.79 -1.17
C LEU A 101 -12.54 -6.49 -0.55
N ALA A 102 -11.96 -6.58 0.65
CA ALA A 102 -11.39 -5.42 1.34
C ALA A 102 -10.23 -4.79 0.55
N ALA A 103 -9.33 -5.60 -0.04
CA ALA A 103 -8.26 -5.10 -0.90
C ALA A 103 -8.80 -4.41 -2.15
N ARG A 104 -9.85 -4.95 -2.78
CA ARG A 104 -10.52 -4.32 -3.93
C ARG A 104 -11.15 -2.98 -3.58
N GLU A 105 -11.79 -2.86 -2.40
CA GLU A 105 -12.34 -1.61 -1.89
C GLU A 105 -11.25 -0.57 -1.63
N GLN A 106 -10.09 -0.97 -1.11
CA GLN A 106 -8.94 -0.08 -0.96
C GLN A 106 -8.36 0.39 -2.29
N LEU A 107 -8.53 -0.36 -3.37
CA LEU A 107 -8.12 0.08 -4.71
C LEU A 107 -9.14 1.01 -5.35
N ALA A 108 -10.39 0.55 -5.50
CA ALA A 108 -11.40 1.16 -6.37
C ALA A 108 -12.66 1.65 -5.65
N GLY A 109 -12.81 1.39 -4.35
CA GLY A 109 -13.88 1.93 -3.53
C GLY A 109 -13.82 3.45 -3.41
N PRO A 110 -14.83 4.10 -2.83
CA PRO A 110 -14.98 5.57 -2.85
C PRO A 110 -13.85 6.33 -2.17
N HIS A 111 -13.10 5.68 -1.28
CA HIS A 111 -11.92 6.25 -0.60
C HIS A 111 -10.64 5.47 -0.94
N GLY A 112 -10.62 4.81 -2.10
CA GLY A 112 -9.51 3.97 -2.54
C GLY A 112 -8.41 4.74 -3.27
N TYR A 113 -7.38 3.97 -3.64
CA TYR A 113 -6.17 4.42 -4.31
C TYR A 113 -6.44 5.25 -5.56
N PHE A 114 -7.32 4.76 -6.46
CA PHE A 114 -7.60 5.41 -7.74
C PHE A 114 -8.35 6.75 -7.61
N TRP A 115 -8.83 7.05 -6.42
CA TRP A 115 -9.45 8.34 -6.09
C TRP A 115 -8.50 9.30 -5.38
N GLY A 116 -7.25 8.87 -5.10
CA GLY A 116 -6.25 9.68 -4.42
C GLY A 116 -6.35 9.64 -2.89
N TYR A 117 -7.08 8.68 -2.34
CA TYR A 117 -7.19 8.49 -0.90
C TYR A 117 -6.16 7.49 -0.36
N ASN A 118 -6.03 7.46 0.94
CA ASN A 118 -5.09 6.60 1.65
C ASN A 118 -5.57 5.14 1.85
N GLY A 119 -6.65 4.72 1.18
CA GLY A 119 -7.22 3.38 1.31
C GLY A 119 -8.05 3.13 2.58
N LEU A 120 -8.23 4.16 3.41
CA LEU A 120 -9.13 4.15 4.55
C LEU A 120 -10.46 4.84 4.15
N PRO A 121 -11.59 4.65 4.85
CA PRO A 121 -11.71 4.26 6.24
C PRO A 121 -11.71 2.76 6.46
N VAL A 122 -11.24 2.40 7.63
CA VAL A 122 -11.59 1.17 8.33
C VAL A 122 -12.23 1.57 9.65
N ASP A 123 -12.80 0.63 10.38
CA ASP A 123 -13.55 0.95 11.61
C ASP A 123 -12.78 1.92 12.52
N GLY A 124 -13.39 3.08 12.77
CA GLY A 124 -12.85 4.13 13.64
C GLY A 124 -11.81 5.07 13.01
N ILE A 125 -11.37 4.83 11.77
CA ILE A 125 -10.39 5.70 11.09
C ILE A 125 -11.05 6.39 9.90
N PRO A 126 -11.16 7.73 9.89
CA PRO A 126 -11.81 8.46 8.80
C PRO A 126 -10.97 8.41 7.52
N PRO A 127 -11.60 8.61 6.35
CA PRO A 127 -10.87 8.73 5.09
C PRO A 127 -9.99 9.99 5.09
N ALA A 128 -8.80 9.86 4.51
CA ALA A 128 -7.89 10.97 4.30
C ALA A 128 -7.27 10.91 2.92
N TRP A 129 -6.87 12.07 2.38
CA TRP A 129 -6.09 12.12 1.16
C TRP A 129 -4.74 11.43 1.37
N ASP A 130 -4.25 10.81 0.30
CA ASP A 130 -2.94 10.20 0.29
C ASP A 130 -1.85 11.30 0.35
N PRO A 131 -1.02 11.33 1.40
CA PRO A 131 0.01 12.36 1.54
C PRO A 131 1.24 12.12 0.65
N HIS A 132 1.34 10.95 0.00
CA HIS A 132 2.51 10.51 -0.77
C HIS A 132 2.35 10.70 -2.28
N GLY A 133 1.67 11.76 -2.72
CA GLY A 133 1.61 12.19 -4.12
C GLY A 133 0.52 11.53 -4.98
N GLY A 134 -0.37 10.75 -4.38
CA GLY A 134 -1.52 10.15 -5.06
C GLY A 134 -1.16 8.98 -6.01
N PRO A 135 -2.14 8.47 -6.75
CA PRO A 135 -1.97 7.26 -7.54
C PRO A 135 -1.10 7.49 -8.79
N VAL A 136 -0.29 6.47 -9.11
CA VAL A 136 0.37 6.34 -10.41
C VAL A 136 -0.52 5.47 -11.30
N ILE A 137 -1.02 6.05 -12.40
CA ILE A 137 -1.93 5.38 -13.32
C ILE A 137 -1.17 4.94 -14.57
N CYS A 138 -1.11 3.64 -14.81
CA CYS A 138 -0.58 3.04 -16.03
C CYS A 138 -1.70 2.74 -17.02
N LEU A 139 -1.42 2.77 -18.32
CA LEU A 139 -2.44 2.49 -19.37
C LEU A 139 -3.11 1.13 -19.17
N TRP A 140 -2.35 0.09 -18.84
CA TRP A 140 -2.90 -1.25 -18.61
C TRP A 140 -3.92 -1.31 -17.45
N MET A 141 -3.81 -0.42 -16.46
CA MET A 141 -4.80 -0.32 -15.38
C MET A 141 -6.14 0.19 -15.91
N LEU A 142 -6.09 1.16 -16.83
CA LEU A 142 -7.29 1.67 -17.50
C LEU A 142 -7.92 0.60 -18.39
N ASP A 143 -7.10 -0.17 -19.12
CA ASP A 143 -7.54 -1.30 -19.95
C ASP A 143 -8.22 -2.40 -19.11
N MET A 144 -7.82 -2.56 -17.85
CA MET A 144 -8.46 -3.44 -16.87
C MET A 144 -9.75 -2.86 -16.25
N GLY A 145 -10.11 -1.62 -16.60
CA GLY A 145 -11.34 -0.97 -16.13
C GLY A 145 -11.20 -0.22 -14.79
N TYR A 146 -9.97 -0.02 -14.29
CA TYR A 146 -9.78 0.82 -13.12
C TYR A 146 -10.06 2.29 -13.42
N PRO A 147 -10.61 3.06 -12.47
CA PRO A 147 -10.95 4.45 -12.71
C PRO A 147 -9.70 5.33 -12.86
N ASN A 148 -9.78 6.32 -13.73
CA ASN A 148 -8.82 7.42 -13.80
C ASN A 148 -9.47 8.66 -13.19
N LYS A 149 -9.49 8.75 -11.88
CA LYS A 149 -10.18 9.82 -11.15
C LYS A 149 -9.24 10.60 -10.23
N THR A 150 -7.97 10.72 -10.63
CA THR A 150 -7.03 11.70 -10.04
C THR A 150 -7.48 13.14 -10.25
N ALA A 151 -8.71 13.32 -10.65
CA ALA A 151 -9.28 14.59 -10.95
C ALA A 151 -9.73 15.27 -9.67
N THR A 152 -9.05 16.33 -9.36
CA THR A 152 -9.46 17.49 -8.55
C THR A 152 -9.95 17.17 -7.15
N PRO A 153 -9.25 17.61 -6.09
CA PRO A 153 -9.86 17.70 -4.78
C PRO A 153 -11.17 18.46 -4.94
N ALA A 154 -12.26 17.90 -4.42
CA ALA A 154 -13.46 18.67 -4.23
C ALA A 154 -13.12 19.89 -3.36
N PRO A 155 -13.66 21.07 -3.67
CA PRO A 155 -13.37 22.29 -2.95
C PRO A 155 -13.73 22.21 -1.47
#